data_0a03ed652a4587e2ba2df121b24fb291
#
_entry.id   0a03ed652a4587e2ba2df121b24fb291
#
_cell.length_a   1.000
_cell.length_b   1.000
_cell.length_c   1.000
_cell.angle_alpha   90.00
_cell.angle_beta   90.00
_cell.angle_gamma   90.00
#
_symmetry.space_group_name_H-M   'P 1'
#
loop_
_entity.id
_entity.type
_entity.pdbx_description
1 polymer ?
#
loop_
_entity_poly.entity_id
_entity_poly.type
_entity_poly.pdbx_seq_one_letter_code
_entity_poly.pdbx_strand_id
1 'polypeptide(L)'
;MSRLGLAFSCFFQVLFRRSLPPAAAALLPETARVPGPSAEPQAAEVERPAPAAVAPVSSPPPSPDVAELRNEGVLLLLSLFQREGRLLDFLRESIDAHADSDIGAAARAVHAGCRKVLDEHVKLTPVMPGDEEGPVTVPRGFDPSEVQLVGTTGSTPPFRGTLLHHGWRAVEVRFPSLSAGIDRHVLAPAEVRVP
;
A
#
# COMPACT_ATOMS: atom_id res chain seq x y z
N MET A 1 -23.79 -11.60 10.63
CA MET A 1 -22.59 -11.39 9.83
C MET A 1 -21.78 -12.68 9.81
N SER A 2 -21.35 -13.17 8.64
CA SER A 2 -20.54 -14.38 8.59
C SER A 2 -19.14 -14.10 9.15
N ARG A 3 -18.49 -15.12 9.71
CA ARG A 3 -17.12 -14.99 10.26
C ARG A 3 -16.12 -14.50 9.19
N LEU A 4 -16.36 -14.84 7.94
CA LEU A 4 -15.54 -14.41 6.80
C LEU A 4 -15.71 -12.90 6.52
N GLY A 5 -16.93 -12.37 6.57
CA GLY A 5 -17.18 -10.94 6.39
C GLY A 5 -16.57 -10.09 7.51
N LEU A 6 -16.56 -10.63 8.75
CA LEU A 6 -15.90 -9.96 9.88
C LEU A 6 -14.37 -9.95 9.70
N ALA A 7 -13.78 -11.05 9.23
CA ALA A 7 -12.34 -11.14 8.97
C ALA A 7 -11.89 -10.16 7.88
N PHE A 8 -12.64 -10.03 6.78
CA PHE A 8 -12.39 -9.05 5.73
C PHE A 8 -12.52 -7.61 6.22
N SER A 9 -13.58 -7.32 6.99
CA SER A 9 -13.76 -5.99 7.61
C SER A 9 -12.63 -5.64 8.57
N CYS A 10 -12.18 -6.60 9.40
CA CYS A 10 -11.03 -6.43 10.29
C CYS A 10 -9.75 -6.16 9.50
N PHE A 11 -9.49 -6.93 8.45
CA PHE A 11 -8.30 -6.77 7.60
C PHE A 11 -8.22 -5.37 7.02
N PHE A 12 -9.28 -4.89 6.37
CA PHE A 12 -9.29 -3.56 5.76
C PHE A 12 -9.28 -2.41 6.77
N GLN A 13 -9.98 -2.56 7.90
CA GLN A 13 -9.96 -1.51 8.92
C GLN A 13 -8.62 -1.41 9.66
N VAL A 14 -7.95 -2.52 9.93
CA VAL A 14 -6.60 -2.51 10.49
C VAL A 14 -5.60 -1.95 9.48
N LEU A 15 -5.69 -2.35 8.22
CA LEU A 15 -4.78 -1.93 7.17
C LEU A 15 -4.88 -0.42 6.86
N PHE A 16 -6.11 0.13 6.81
CA PHE A 16 -6.31 1.52 6.37
C PHE A 16 -6.63 2.51 7.50
N ARG A 17 -7.18 2.06 8.63
CA ARG A 17 -7.61 2.94 9.72
C ARG A 17 -6.91 2.72 11.06
N ARG A 18 -6.05 1.70 11.18
CA ARG A 18 -5.38 1.32 12.44
C ARG A 18 -6.33 1.15 13.63
N SER A 19 -7.59 0.80 13.38
CA SER A 19 -8.61 0.61 14.39
C SER A 19 -9.37 -0.68 14.17
N LEU A 20 -9.70 -1.39 15.24
CA LEU A 20 -10.51 -2.60 15.18
C LEU A 20 -12.00 -2.21 15.12
N PRO A 21 -12.82 -2.89 14.29
CA PRO A 21 -14.26 -2.70 14.32
C PRO A 21 -14.83 -3.10 15.69
N PRO A 22 -15.85 -2.40 16.19
CA PRO A 22 -16.42 -2.65 17.52
C PRO A 22 -16.92 -4.10 17.71
N ALA A 23 -17.33 -4.75 16.63
CA ALA A 23 -17.75 -6.16 16.66
C ALA A 23 -16.57 -7.13 16.89
N ALA A 24 -15.36 -6.78 16.49
CA ALA A 24 -14.16 -7.57 16.73
C ALA A 24 -13.56 -7.30 18.13
N ALA A 25 -13.69 -6.07 18.63
CA ALA A 25 -13.24 -5.72 19.98
C ALA A 25 -13.96 -6.52 21.08
N ALA A 26 -15.19 -6.95 20.81
CA ALA A 26 -15.96 -7.79 21.74
C ALA A 26 -15.44 -9.23 21.87
N LEU A 27 -14.61 -9.69 20.92
CA LEU A 27 -14.04 -11.04 20.90
C LEU A 27 -12.63 -11.12 21.54
N LEU A 28 -12.05 -9.98 21.94
CA LEU A 28 -10.76 -9.95 22.61
C LEU A 28 -10.90 -10.37 24.08
N PRO A 29 -9.98 -11.21 24.60
CA PRO A 29 -9.94 -11.52 26.01
C PRO A 29 -9.68 -10.23 26.84
N GLU A 30 -10.24 -10.18 28.04
CA GLU A 30 -10.25 -9.00 28.91
C GLU A 30 -8.85 -8.45 29.23
N THR A 31 -7.85 -9.31 29.22
CA THR A 31 -6.44 -8.95 29.40
C THR A 31 -5.81 -8.15 28.26
N ALA A 32 -6.47 -8.06 27.10
CA ALA A 32 -5.98 -7.30 25.93
C ALA A 32 -6.65 -5.91 25.77
N ARG A 33 -7.52 -5.53 26.71
CA ARG A 33 -8.14 -4.20 26.74
C ARG A 33 -7.21 -3.22 27.43
N VAL A 34 -6.49 -2.43 26.65
CA VAL A 34 -5.69 -1.31 27.16
C VAL A 34 -6.64 -0.24 27.67
N PRO A 35 -6.54 0.22 28.94
CA PRO A 35 -7.32 1.37 29.41
C PRO A 35 -6.93 2.63 28.63
N GLY A 36 -7.92 3.42 28.25
CA GLY A 36 -7.70 4.72 27.62
C GLY A 36 -6.93 5.69 28.54
N PRO A 37 -6.29 6.72 28.01
CA PRO A 37 -5.40 7.60 28.74
C PRO A 37 -6.16 8.36 29.83
N SER A 38 -5.80 8.11 31.08
CA SER A 38 -6.16 8.94 32.22
C SER A 38 -5.09 10.02 32.41
N ALA A 39 -5.53 11.20 32.76
CA ALA A 39 -4.81 12.45 32.85
C ALA A 39 -3.49 12.38 33.66
N GLU A 40 -2.60 13.29 33.28
CA GLU A 40 -1.29 13.64 33.82
C GLU A 40 -1.15 13.72 35.33
N PRO A 41 0.09 13.58 35.82
CA PRO A 41 0.66 14.70 36.56
C PRO A 41 2.01 15.17 36.02
N GLN A 42 2.17 16.49 36.01
CA GLN A 42 3.40 17.22 35.76
C GLN A 42 4.54 16.77 36.70
N ALA A 43 5.71 16.56 36.13
CA ALA A 43 6.94 16.52 36.88
C ALA A 43 8.13 17.03 36.08
N ALA A 44 8.63 18.18 36.53
CA ALA A 44 10.01 18.65 36.54
C ALA A 44 10.86 18.52 35.26
N GLU A 45 11.04 19.69 34.68
CA GLU A 45 12.07 20.10 33.73
C GLU A 45 13.50 19.75 34.24
N VAL A 46 14.13 18.83 33.54
CA VAL A 46 15.60 18.68 33.58
C VAL A 46 16.12 19.07 32.21
N GLU A 47 16.75 20.21 32.21
CA GLU A 47 17.43 20.84 31.09
C GLU A 47 18.55 19.93 30.56
N ARG A 48 18.34 19.35 29.38
CA ARG A 48 19.33 18.56 28.65
C ARG A 48 19.76 19.39 27.43
N PRO A 49 21.09 19.60 27.20
CA PRO A 49 21.55 20.38 26.06
C PRO A 49 21.00 19.78 24.76
N ALA A 50 20.39 20.63 23.94
CA ALA A 50 19.87 20.28 22.64
C ALA A 50 20.99 19.76 21.73
N PRO A 51 20.84 18.62 21.05
CA PRO A 51 21.68 18.30 19.90
C PRO A 51 21.39 19.33 18.81
N ALA A 52 22.46 19.92 18.26
CA ALA A 52 22.35 20.84 17.14
C ALA A 52 21.42 20.29 16.06
N ALA A 53 20.35 21.02 15.79
CA ALA A 53 19.42 20.71 14.73
C ALA A 53 20.18 20.70 13.40
N VAL A 54 20.40 19.52 12.84
CA VAL A 54 20.77 19.37 11.44
C VAL A 54 19.55 19.87 10.66
N ALA A 55 19.65 21.04 10.06
CA ALA A 55 18.62 21.59 9.22
C ALA A 55 18.26 20.52 8.15
N PRO A 56 16.96 20.29 7.90
CA PRO A 56 16.58 19.39 6.81
C PRO A 56 17.16 19.95 5.53
N VAL A 57 18.02 19.16 4.88
CA VAL A 57 18.52 19.49 3.54
C VAL A 57 17.31 19.46 2.64
N SER A 58 16.71 20.60 2.38
CA SER A 58 15.63 20.74 1.42
C SER A 58 16.18 20.34 0.06
N SER A 59 15.82 19.17 -0.41
CA SER A 59 16.11 18.77 -1.78
C SER A 59 15.56 19.84 -2.71
N PRO A 60 16.31 20.31 -3.71
CA PRO A 60 15.80 21.28 -4.66
C PRO A 60 14.52 20.73 -5.31
N PRO A 61 13.50 21.57 -5.54
CA PRO A 61 12.27 21.12 -6.20
C PRO A 61 12.65 20.47 -7.53
N PRO A 62 12.00 19.34 -7.90
CA PRO A 62 12.25 18.71 -9.18
C PRO A 62 12.00 19.70 -10.30
N SER A 63 12.85 19.68 -11.34
CA SER A 63 12.61 20.50 -12.53
C SER A 63 11.23 20.18 -13.12
N PRO A 64 10.53 21.14 -13.77
CA PRO A 64 9.21 20.92 -14.36
C PRO A 64 9.17 19.69 -15.27
N ASP A 65 10.23 19.44 -16.02
CA ASP A 65 10.34 18.27 -16.90
C ASP A 65 10.32 16.94 -16.15
N VAL A 66 10.94 16.87 -14.97
CA VAL A 66 10.95 15.64 -14.16
C VAL A 66 9.57 15.38 -13.53
N ALA A 67 8.87 16.43 -13.11
CA ALA A 67 7.52 16.31 -12.56
C ALA A 67 6.53 15.88 -13.67
N GLU A 68 6.68 16.45 -14.85
CA GLU A 68 5.87 16.11 -16.02
C GLU A 68 6.09 14.65 -16.43
N LEU A 69 7.33 14.21 -16.56
CA LEU A 69 7.67 12.81 -16.88
C LEU A 69 7.12 11.82 -15.86
N ARG A 70 7.10 12.17 -14.56
CA ARG A 70 6.47 11.34 -13.53
C ARG A 70 4.97 11.24 -13.74
N ASN A 71 4.31 12.35 -13.98
CA ASN A 71 2.86 12.38 -14.23
C ASN A 71 2.50 11.56 -15.47
N GLU A 72 3.27 11.70 -16.54
CA GLU A 72 3.10 10.91 -17.75
C GLU A 72 3.21 9.40 -17.49
N GLY A 73 4.19 8.97 -16.70
CA GLY A 73 4.34 7.57 -16.33
C GLY A 73 3.14 7.04 -15.53
N VAL A 74 2.61 7.84 -14.60
CA VAL A 74 1.41 7.49 -13.82
C VAL A 74 0.18 7.38 -14.72
N LEU A 75 -0.04 8.35 -15.61
CA LEU A 75 -1.18 8.35 -16.53
C LEU A 75 -1.11 7.15 -17.48
N LEU A 76 0.08 6.83 -17.98
CA LEU A 76 0.29 5.67 -18.85
C LEU A 76 -0.05 4.38 -18.11
N LEU A 77 0.44 4.18 -16.89
CA LEU A 77 0.14 2.99 -16.10
C LEU A 77 -1.36 2.85 -15.83
N LEU A 78 -2.03 3.95 -15.48
CA LEU A 78 -3.48 3.96 -15.28
C LEU A 78 -4.24 3.61 -16.57
N SER A 79 -3.80 4.13 -17.72
CA SER A 79 -4.43 3.81 -19.01
C SER A 79 -4.26 2.34 -19.39
N LEU A 80 -3.11 1.72 -19.07
CA LEU A 80 -2.88 0.30 -19.28
C LEU A 80 -3.78 -0.55 -18.39
N PHE A 81 -3.91 -0.22 -17.10
CA PHE A 81 -4.81 -0.92 -16.18
C PHE A 81 -6.28 -0.76 -16.59
N GLN A 82 -6.67 0.41 -17.09
CA GLN A 82 -8.03 0.60 -17.60
C GLN A 82 -8.27 -0.21 -18.85
N ARG A 83 -7.35 -0.23 -19.81
CA ARG A 83 -7.49 -0.93 -21.09
C ARG A 83 -7.55 -2.45 -20.91
N GLU A 84 -6.67 -3.01 -20.11
CA GLU A 84 -6.57 -4.47 -19.95
C GLU A 84 -7.48 -5.01 -18.85
N GLY A 85 -7.67 -4.24 -17.79
CA GLY A 85 -8.36 -4.71 -16.57
C GLY A 85 -9.63 -3.94 -16.21
N ARG A 86 -10.01 -2.88 -16.92
CA ARG A 86 -11.16 -2.03 -16.58
C ARG A 86 -11.11 -1.52 -15.13
N LEU A 87 -9.89 -1.30 -14.60
CA LEU A 87 -9.67 -0.99 -13.18
C LEU A 87 -10.40 0.27 -12.73
N LEU A 88 -10.36 1.33 -13.54
CA LEU A 88 -10.99 2.61 -13.17
C LEU A 88 -12.51 2.50 -13.13
N ASP A 89 -13.10 1.75 -14.07
CA ASP A 89 -14.54 1.49 -14.08
C ASP A 89 -14.94 0.74 -12.80
N PHE A 90 -14.22 -0.34 -12.46
CA PHE A 90 -14.48 -1.13 -11.27
C PHE A 90 -14.36 -0.31 -9.99
N LEU A 91 -13.35 0.57 -9.89
CA LEU A 91 -13.14 1.41 -8.70
C LEU A 91 -14.15 2.57 -8.60
N ARG A 92 -14.73 2.98 -9.71
CA ARG A 92 -15.73 4.07 -9.74
C ARG A 92 -17.16 3.56 -9.60
N GLU A 93 -17.39 2.28 -9.86
CA GLU A 93 -18.70 1.65 -9.69
C GLU A 93 -19.06 1.53 -8.21
N SER A 94 -20.35 1.74 -7.88
CA SER A 94 -20.87 1.47 -6.53
C SER A 94 -21.16 -0.02 -6.40
N ILE A 95 -20.46 -0.70 -5.50
CA ILE A 95 -20.60 -2.15 -5.30
C ILE A 95 -21.59 -2.52 -4.21
N ASP A 96 -22.15 -1.55 -3.46
CA ASP A 96 -22.98 -1.77 -2.27
C ASP A 96 -24.29 -2.51 -2.58
N ALA A 97 -24.83 -2.34 -3.78
CA ALA A 97 -26.09 -2.94 -4.22
C ALA A 97 -25.94 -4.28 -4.95
N HIS A 98 -24.70 -4.74 -5.19
CA HIS A 98 -24.41 -5.95 -5.94
C HIS A 98 -24.22 -7.16 -5.03
N ALA A 99 -24.55 -8.34 -5.53
CA ALA A 99 -24.29 -9.59 -4.80
C ALA A 99 -22.78 -9.91 -4.76
N ASP A 100 -22.31 -10.52 -3.67
CA ASP A 100 -20.90 -10.90 -3.50
C ASP A 100 -20.39 -11.78 -4.65
N SER A 101 -21.26 -12.63 -5.24
CA SER A 101 -20.92 -13.45 -6.40
C SER A 101 -20.57 -12.63 -7.63
N ASP A 102 -21.29 -11.52 -7.87
CA ASP A 102 -21.11 -10.65 -9.02
C ASP A 102 -19.86 -9.80 -8.85
N ILE A 103 -19.68 -9.25 -7.63
CA ILE A 103 -18.44 -8.56 -7.26
C ILE A 103 -17.24 -9.49 -7.39
N GLY A 104 -17.36 -10.74 -6.94
CA GLY A 104 -16.30 -11.74 -7.07
C GLY A 104 -15.96 -12.08 -8.52
N ALA A 105 -16.95 -12.14 -9.41
CA ALA A 105 -16.73 -12.37 -10.83
C ALA A 105 -16.02 -11.17 -11.49
N ALA A 106 -16.51 -9.96 -11.23
CA ALA A 106 -15.89 -8.73 -11.72
C ALA A 106 -14.45 -8.57 -11.22
N ALA A 107 -14.21 -8.80 -9.91
CA ALA A 107 -12.89 -8.72 -9.32
C ALA A 107 -11.88 -9.70 -9.97
N ARG A 108 -12.29 -10.91 -10.33
CA ARG A 108 -11.43 -11.87 -11.06
C ARG A 108 -11.06 -11.37 -12.44
N ALA A 109 -12.00 -10.75 -13.17
CA ALA A 109 -11.74 -10.20 -14.49
C ALA A 109 -10.75 -9.03 -14.42
N VAL A 110 -10.98 -8.09 -13.49
CA VAL A 110 -10.07 -6.95 -13.23
C VAL A 110 -8.68 -7.44 -12.81
N HIS A 111 -8.61 -8.40 -11.88
CA HIS A 111 -7.36 -9.00 -11.43
C HIS A 111 -6.57 -9.61 -12.59
N ALA A 112 -7.23 -10.40 -13.45
CA ALA A 112 -6.56 -11.03 -14.60
C ALA A 112 -5.97 -9.99 -15.56
N GLY A 113 -6.73 -8.93 -15.88
CA GLY A 113 -6.26 -7.85 -16.76
C GLY A 113 -5.14 -7.01 -16.13
N CYS A 114 -5.29 -6.63 -14.86
CA CYS A 114 -4.25 -5.88 -14.15
C CYS A 114 -2.96 -6.68 -13.96
N ARG A 115 -3.09 -7.98 -13.66
CA ARG A 115 -1.94 -8.87 -13.55
C ARG A 115 -1.16 -8.97 -14.86
N LYS A 116 -1.88 -9.09 -16.00
CA LYS A 116 -1.25 -9.07 -17.32
C LYS A 116 -0.39 -7.83 -17.52
N VAL A 117 -0.90 -6.64 -17.17
CA VAL A 117 -0.13 -5.38 -17.26
C VAL A 117 1.14 -5.44 -16.40
N LEU A 118 1.05 -5.94 -15.17
CA LEU A 118 2.22 -6.07 -14.31
C LEU A 118 3.24 -7.05 -14.92
N ASP A 119 2.80 -8.24 -15.33
CA ASP A 119 3.67 -9.27 -15.87
C ASP A 119 4.38 -8.82 -17.18
N GLU A 120 3.72 -8.00 -18.00
CA GLU A 120 4.28 -7.48 -19.26
C GLU A 120 5.22 -6.29 -19.07
N HIS A 121 4.96 -5.43 -18.10
CA HIS A 121 5.63 -4.13 -18.00
C HIS A 121 6.49 -3.93 -16.76
N VAL A 122 6.30 -4.72 -15.70
CA VAL A 122 6.99 -4.52 -14.43
C VAL A 122 7.54 -5.84 -13.90
N LYS A 123 8.84 -5.96 -13.84
CA LYS A 123 9.47 -7.12 -13.21
C LYS A 123 9.57 -6.89 -11.70
N LEU A 124 8.79 -7.64 -10.94
CA LEU A 124 8.76 -7.58 -9.49
C LEU A 124 9.60 -8.70 -8.87
N THR A 125 10.29 -8.37 -7.78
CA THR A 125 10.95 -9.34 -6.90
C THR A 125 10.62 -9.03 -5.44
N PRO A 126 10.63 -10.03 -4.54
CA PRO A 126 10.52 -9.74 -3.12
C PRO A 126 11.70 -8.91 -2.63
N VAL A 127 11.45 -7.98 -1.70
CA VAL A 127 12.50 -7.21 -1.00
C VAL A 127 13.24 -8.12 -0.03
N MET A 128 12.52 -8.89 0.77
CA MET A 128 13.09 -9.91 1.64
C MET A 128 12.78 -11.31 1.09
N PRO A 129 13.80 -12.15 0.90
CA PRO A 129 13.61 -13.54 0.51
C PRO A 129 13.04 -14.34 1.70
N GLY A 130 12.28 -15.38 1.40
CA GLY A 130 11.69 -16.29 2.37
C GLY A 130 10.17 -16.34 2.24
N ASP A 131 9.59 -17.32 2.93
CA ASP A 131 8.15 -17.49 2.98
C ASP A 131 7.54 -16.56 4.02
N GLU A 132 6.37 -15.99 3.74
CA GLU A 132 5.58 -15.28 4.73
C GLU A 132 5.20 -16.23 5.86
N GLU A 133 5.06 -15.71 7.07
CA GLU A 133 4.93 -16.47 8.33
C GLU A 133 6.21 -17.24 8.72
N GLY A 134 7.27 -17.20 7.93
CA GLY A 134 8.56 -17.83 8.23
C GLY A 134 9.48 -16.98 9.10
N PRO A 135 10.48 -17.61 9.76
CA PRO A 135 11.46 -16.90 10.58
C PRO A 135 12.43 -16.10 9.72
N VAL A 136 12.70 -14.86 10.13
CA VAL A 136 13.62 -13.96 9.43
C VAL A 136 14.55 -13.25 10.40
N THR A 137 15.74 -12.90 9.91
CA THR A 137 16.71 -12.07 10.65
C THR A 137 17.01 -10.81 9.87
N VAL A 138 16.74 -9.66 10.49
CA VAL A 138 17.07 -8.34 9.94
C VAL A 138 18.43 -7.93 10.46
N PRO A 139 19.44 -7.75 9.59
CA PRO A 139 20.81 -7.48 9.99
C PRO A 139 20.99 -6.06 10.54
N ARG A 140 22.14 -5.81 11.17
CA ARG A 140 22.58 -4.45 11.50
C ARG A 140 22.77 -3.63 10.23
N GLY A 141 22.31 -2.39 10.22
CA GLY A 141 22.46 -1.48 9.08
C GLY A 141 21.50 -1.76 7.93
N PHE A 142 20.38 -2.45 8.19
CA PHE A 142 19.30 -2.57 7.22
C PHE A 142 18.75 -1.18 6.82
N ASP A 143 18.23 -1.07 5.62
CA ASP A 143 17.60 0.17 5.14
C ASP A 143 16.14 0.24 5.63
N PRO A 144 15.76 1.24 6.45
CA PRO A 144 14.38 1.41 6.91
C PRO A 144 13.37 1.70 5.78
N SER A 145 13.83 2.12 4.60
CA SER A 145 12.97 2.29 3.43
C SER A 145 12.58 0.97 2.77
N GLU A 146 13.38 -0.08 3.01
CA GLU A 146 13.15 -1.43 2.48
C GLU A 146 12.47 -2.35 3.49
N VAL A 147 12.82 -2.22 4.77
CA VAL A 147 12.34 -3.11 5.83
C VAL A 147 11.74 -2.31 6.98
N GLN A 148 10.47 -2.53 7.24
CA GLN A 148 9.76 -1.95 8.38
C GLN A 148 9.66 -2.97 9.51
N LEU A 149 10.18 -2.64 10.70
CA LEU A 149 10.01 -3.46 11.90
C LEU A 149 8.66 -3.14 12.56
N VAL A 150 7.89 -4.18 12.88
CA VAL A 150 6.57 -4.08 13.52
C VAL A 150 6.61 -4.80 14.88
N GLY A 151 6.10 -4.13 15.93
CA GLY A 151 6.08 -4.66 17.29
C GLY A 151 7.17 -4.08 18.18
N THR A 152 7.38 -4.73 19.33
CA THR A 152 8.43 -4.32 20.29
C THR A 152 9.77 -4.84 19.81
N THR A 153 10.59 -3.97 19.27
CA THR A 153 11.96 -4.33 18.87
C THR A 153 12.85 -4.40 20.12
N GLY A 154 13.67 -5.45 20.21
CA GLY A 154 14.77 -5.48 21.16
C GLY A 154 15.73 -4.31 20.93
N SER A 155 16.54 -3.98 21.92
CA SER A 155 17.38 -2.76 21.91
C SER A 155 18.50 -2.75 20.87
N THR A 156 18.89 -3.89 20.32
CA THR A 156 20.05 -4.00 19.42
C THR A 156 19.87 -5.01 18.29
N PRO A 157 20.23 -4.66 17.03
CA PRO A 157 20.28 -5.61 15.93
C PRO A 157 21.41 -6.66 16.14
N PRO A 158 21.30 -7.86 15.51
CA PRO A 158 20.29 -8.22 14.51
C PRO A 158 18.93 -8.50 15.14
N PHE A 159 17.85 -8.10 14.46
CA PHE A 159 16.49 -8.37 14.93
C PHE A 159 15.99 -9.70 14.36
N ARG A 160 15.45 -10.55 15.22
CA ARG A 160 14.84 -11.82 14.81
C ARG A 160 13.34 -11.71 14.96
N GLY A 161 12.61 -12.19 13.96
CA GLY A 161 11.15 -12.12 13.94
C GLY A 161 10.55 -13.04 12.89
N THR A 162 9.28 -12.81 12.62
CA THR A 162 8.51 -13.51 11.58
C THR A 162 8.29 -12.56 10.41
N LEU A 163 8.50 -13.03 9.20
CA LEU A 163 8.26 -12.26 7.98
C LEU A 163 6.76 -12.15 7.75
N LEU A 164 6.17 -10.99 8.02
CA LEU A 164 4.74 -10.77 7.83
C LEU A 164 4.38 -10.54 6.36
N HIS A 165 5.25 -9.84 5.62
CA HIS A 165 5.12 -9.57 4.21
C HIS A 165 6.51 -9.34 3.61
N HIS A 166 6.80 -10.00 2.50
CA HIS A 166 8.14 -9.96 1.90
C HIS A 166 8.45 -8.64 1.15
N GLY A 167 7.48 -7.76 0.99
CA GLY A 167 7.62 -6.52 0.23
C GLY A 167 7.86 -6.76 -1.26
N TRP A 168 7.71 -5.71 -2.07
CA TRP A 168 7.91 -5.78 -3.51
C TRP A 168 8.89 -4.72 -3.99
N ARG A 169 9.83 -5.15 -4.84
CA ARG A 169 10.75 -4.27 -5.55
C ARG A 169 10.51 -4.38 -7.05
N ALA A 170 10.28 -3.27 -7.71
CA ALA A 170 10.31 -3.21 -9.16
C ALA A 170 11.78 -3.14 -9.60
N VAL A 171 12.31 -4.24 -10.17
CA VAL A 171 13.70 -4.30 -10.64
C VAL A 171 13.82 -3.87 -12.10
N GLU A 172 12.74 -3.92 -12.84
CA GLU A 172 12.68 -3.47 -14.21
C GLU A 172 11.29 -2.95 -14.53
N VAL A 173 11.23 -1.80 -15.23
CA VAL A 173 9.99 -1.19 -15.69
C VAL A 173 10.15 -0.86 -17.17
N ARG A 174 9.27 -1.42 -18.01
CA ARG A 174 9.28 -1.22 -19.48
C ARG A 174 7.90 -0.85 -19.95
N PHE A 175 7.68 0.42 -20.17
CA PHE A 175 6.43 0.90 -20.76
C PHE A 175 6.57 1.11 -22.27
N PRO A 176 5.48 0.93 -23.04
CA PRO A 176 5.46 1.27 -24.44
C PRO A 176 5.68 2.78 -24.63
N SER A 177 6.35 3.16 -25.70
CA SER A 177 6.43 4.56 -26.09
C SER A 177 5.05 5.07 -26.50
N LEU A 178 4.70 6.25 -26.02
CA LEU A 178 3.45 6.91 -26.40
C LEU A 178 3.61 7.60 -27.75
N SER A 179 2.61 7.46 -28.61
CA SER A 179 2.56 8.18 -29.88
C SER A 179 2.45 9.69 -29.63
N ALA A 180 3.09 10.49 -30.47
CA ALA A 180 2.95 11.93 -30.42
C ALA A 180 1.51 12.35 -30.81
N GLY A 181 1.00 13.42 -30.19
CA GLY A 181 -0.31 13.99 -30.50
C GLY A 181 -1.51 13.37 -29.82
N ILE A 182 -1.32 12.39 -28.91
CA ILE A 182 -2.39 11.82 -28.08
C ILE A 182 -2.46 12.60 -26.77
N ASP A 183 -3.66 13.05 -26.38
CA ASP A 183 -3.90 13.60 -25.06
C ASP A 183 -3.76 12.50 -23.99
N ARG A 184 -2.72 12.60 -23.19
CA ARG A 184 -2.36 11.61 -22.16
C ARG A 184 -3.30 11.62 -20.96
N HIS A 185 -4.11 12.66 -20.80
CA HIS A 185 -5.12 12.73 -19.75
C HIS A 185 -6.38 11.93 -20.10
N VAL A 186 -6.56 11.55 -21.38
CA VAL A 186 -7.60 10.61 -21.78
C VAL A 186 -7.11 9.18 -21.54
N LEU A 187 -7.45 8.61 -20.38
CA LEU A 187 -7.02 7.27 -19.98
C LEU A 187 -7.71 6.16 -20.78
N ALA A 188 -8.96 6.40 -21.19
CA ALA A 188 -9.71 5.57 -22.13
C ALA A 188 -10.66 6.47 -22.92
N PRO A 189 -10.79 6.27 -24.23
CA PRO A 189 -11.75 7.03 -25.04
C PRO A 189 -13.18 6.65 -24.67
N ALA A 190 -14.11 7.61 -24.85
CA ALA A 190 -15.54 7.29 -24.80
C ALA A 190 -15.94 6.44 -26.01
N GLU A 191 -16.73 5.40 -25.78
CA GLU A 191 -17.25 4.53 -26.82
C GLU A 191 -18.70 4.92 -27.13
N VAL A 192 -18.98 5.25 -28.37
CA VAL A 192 -20.34 5.63 -28.84
C VAL A 192 -20.77 4.68 -29.94
N ARG A 193 -21.88 3.98 -29.71
CA ARG A 193 -22.51 3.18 -30.76
C ARG A 193 -23.33 4.08 -31.66
N VAL A 194 -22.99 4.11 -32.91
CA VAL A 194 -23.81 4.75 -33.95
C VAL A 194 -24.73 3.75 -34.60
N PRO A 195 -25.96 4.13 -35.00
CA PRO A 195 -26.96 3.24 -35.62
C PRO A 195 -26.53 2.72 -36.98
#